data_851442358e60b7aa752e918235d6a50f
#
_entry.id   851442358e60b7aa752e918235d6a50f
#
_cell.length_a   1.000
_cell.length_b   1.000
_cell.length_c   1.000
_cell.angle_alpha   90.00
_cell.angle_beta   90.00
_cell.angle_gamma   90.00
#
_symmetry.space_group_name_H-M   'P 1'
#
loop_
_entity.id
_entity.type
_entity.pdbx_description
1 polymer ?
#
loop_
_entity_poly.entity_id
_entity_poly.type
_entity_poly.pdbx_seq_one_letter_code
_entity_poly.pdbx_strand_id
1 'polypeptide(L)'
;MTDWSTLSGERTVSGSVMIPRYGAWVADVSLAVQTLLPSPVTLTFGNVTLIGSVVRAGAYAGSRAYRLVGGFGGWRRSVAARAYANAAGVLSSMVLGDLALEVGEQVVATPQYLGAAYVRTAGPASTTLRQIAASWYVDPAGVTQVDVPRSQAPITSP
;
A
#
# COMPACT_ATOMS: atom_id res chain seq x y z
N MET A 1 12.74 29.03 4.22
CA MET A 1 12.76 27.78 4.98
C MET A 1 12.05 26.75 4.14
N THR A 2 12.75 25.81 3.59
CA THR A 2 12.16 24.81 2.70
C THR A 2 11.43 23.80 3.56
N ASP A 3 10.11 23.69 3.42
CA ASP A 3 9.31 22.66 4.09
C ASP A 3 9.70 21.31 3.48
N TRP A 4 10.56 20.59 4.18
CA TRP A 4 11.07 19.33 3.66
C TRP A 4 10.12 18.14 3.83
N SER A 5 8.96 18.34 4.50
CA SER A 5 7.96 17.29 4.67
C SER A 5 6.54 17.86 4.77
N THR A 6 5.63 17.30 3.95
CA THR A 6 4.20 17.65 3.95
C THR A 6 3.33 16.39 3.86
N LEU A 7 2.13 16.44 4.44
CA LEU A 7 1.10 15.43 4.27
C LEU A 7 -0.12 16.07 3.60
N SER A 8 -0.41 15.69 2.37
CA SER A 8 -1.48 16.25 1.54
C SER A 8 -1.45 17.79 1.47
N GLY A 9 -0.23 18.36 1.39
CA GLY A 9 0.00 19.79 1.36
C GLY A 9 0.16 20.46 2.73
N GLU A 10 -0.25 19.80 3.81
CA GLU A 10 -0.11 20.32 5.17
C GLU A 10 1.30 20.04 5.71
N ARG A 11 1.90 21.05 6.33
CA ARG A 11 3.25 20.94 6.89
C ARG A 11 3.29 19.96 8.07
N THR A 12 4.27 19.07 8.06
CA THR A 12 4.50 18.16 9.18
C THR A 12 5.31 18.85 10.29
N VAL A 13 4.94 18.55 11.54
CA VAL A 13 5.68 18.95 12.74
C VAL A 13 6.76 17.94 13.07
N SER A 14 6.42 16.65 12.92
CA SER A 14 7.33 15.53 13.12
C SER A 14 6.85 14.33 12.32
N GLY A 15 7.75 13.41 12.03
CA GLY A 15 7.38 12.18 11.34
C GLY A 15 8.54 11.21 11.23
N SER A 16 8.16 9.95 11.02
CA SER A 16 9.08 8.87 10.66
C SER A 16 8.46 8.04 9.55
N VAL A 17 9.29 7.58 8.64
CA VAL A 17 8.88 6.71 7.52
C VAL A 17 9.76 5.48 7.52
N MET A 18 9.15 4.32 7.43
CA MET A 18 9.83 3.04 7.26
C MET A 18 9.40 2.42 5.93
N ILE A 19 10.35 2.24 5.04
CA ILE A 19 10.15 1.61 3.73
C ILE A 19 10.84 0.24 3.76
N PRO A 20 10.10 -0.84 4.05
CA PRO A 20 10.67 -2.17 4.12
C PRO A 20 11.05 -2.66 2.72
N ARG A 21 11.94 -3.65 2.66
CA ARG A 21 12.28 -4.32 1.39
C ARG A 21 11.05 -5.02 0.79
N TYR A 22 10.22 -5.63 1.64
CA TYR A 22 8.98 -6.30 1.30
C TYR A 22 7.86 -5.77 2.18
N GLY A 23 6.64 -5.77 1.64
CA GLY A 23 5.46 -5.25 2.32
C GLY A 23 5.17 -3.78 2.03
N ALA A 24 4.18 -3.24 2.68
CA ALA A 24 3.83 -1.84 2.56
C ALA A 24 4.74 -0.97 3.43
N TRP A 25 5.10 0.22 2.93
CA TRP A 25 5.73 1.23 3.76
C TRP A 25 4.75 1.73 4.81
N VAL A 26 5.26 2.18 5.93
CA VAL A 26 4.48 2.78 7.02
C VAL A 26 5.09 4.11 7.43
N ALA A 27 4.25 5.04 7.88
CA ALA A 27 4.70 6.31 8.44
C ALA A 27 3.86 6.71 9.64
N ASP A 28 4.51 7.33 10.61
CA ASP A 28 3.88 8.05 11.69
C ASP A 28 4.21 9.53 11.52
N VAL A 29 3.18 10.38 11.39
CA VAL A 29 3.32 11.80 11.06
C VAL A 29 2.43 12.63 11.95
N SER A 30 2.93 13.77 12.45
CA SER A 30 2.16 14.74 13.22
C SER A 30 2.02 16.06 12.46
N LEU A 31 0.80 16.60 12.48
CA LEU A 31 0.46 17.92 11.91
C LEU A 31 0.03 18.88 13.01
N ALA A 32 0.32 20.17 12.83
CA ALA A 32 -0.19 21.23 13.71
C ALA A 32 -1.67 21.57 13.47
N VAL A 33 -2.30 20.94 12.45
CA VAL A 33 -3.71 21.16 12.10
C VAL A 33 -4.60 20.09 12.71
N GLN A 34 -5.84 20.47 13.04
CA GLN A 34 -6.85 19.57 13.63
C GLN A 34 -7.71 18.87 12.55
N THR A 35 -7.65 19.32 11.30
CA THR A 35 -8.44 18.80 10.19
C THR A 35 -8.13 17.32 9.93
N LEU A 36 -9.15 16.50 9.80
CA LEU A 36 -9.02 15.11 9.41
C LEU A 36 -8.79 15.03 7.90
N LEU A 37 -7.67 14.44 7.50
CA LEU A 37 -7.35 14.22 6.08
C LEU A 37 -8.04 12.94 5.58
N PRO A 38 -8.72 12.99 4.42
CA PRO A 38 -9.29 11.80 3.80
C PRO A 38 -8.20 10.94 3.12
N SER A 39 -8.42 9.63 3.07
CA SER A 39 -7.60 8.73 2.25
C SER A 39 -8.06 8.74 0.78
N PRO A 40 -7.16 8.60 -0.21
CA PRO A 40 -5.71 8.47 -0.03
C PRO A 40 -5.04 9.78 0.36
N VAL A 41 -3.86 9.69 0.96
CA VAL A 41 -3.02 10.84 1.33
C VAL A 41 -1.69 10.80 0.57
N THR A 42 -1.11 11.96 0.36
CA THR A 42 0.21 12.13 -0.26
C THR A 42 1.21 12.62 0.79
N LEU A 43 2.20 11.79 1.12
CA LEU A 43 3.31 12.16 1.99
C LEU A 43 4.52 12.54 1.14
N THR A 44 5.01 13.77 1.29
CA THR A 44 6.20 14.25 0.59
C THR A 44 7.29 14.57 1.61
N PHE A 45 8.51 14.10 1.37
CA PHE A 45 9.70 14.46 2.15
C PHE A 45 10.91 14.52 1.23
N GLY A 46 11.59 15.65 1.23
CA GLY A 46 12.62 15.94 0.25
C GLY A 46 12.07 15.85 -1.19
N ASN A 47 12.68 14.98 -1.99
CA ASN A 47 12.28 14.70 -3.37
C ASN A 47 11.42 13.41 -3.49
N VAL A 48 11.05 12.80 -2.38
CA VAL A 48 10.25 11.56 -2.36
C VAL A 48 8.80 11.89 -2.08
N THR A 49 7.90 11.34 -2.89
CA THR A 49 6.45 11.43 -2.72
C THR A 49 5.88 10.03 -2.63
N LEU A 50 5.10 9.76 -1.57
CA LEU A 50 4.49 8.47 -1.30
C LEU A 50 2.97 8.61 -1.23
N ILE A 51 2.25 7.71 -1.90
CA ILE A 51 0.79 7.60 -1.81
C ILE A 51 0.41 6.49 -0.83
N GLY A 52 -0.40 6.86 0.15
CA GLY A 52 -0.84 5.94 1.18
C GLY A 52 -2.23 6.23 1.71
N SER A 53 -2.66 5.42 2.66
CA SER A 53 -3.94 5.53 3.33
C SER A 53 -3.77 5.74 4.83
N VAL A 54 -4.71 6.47 5.43
CA VAL A 54 -4.78 6.67 6.88
C VAL A 54 -5.29 5.39 7.54
N VAL A 55 -4.48 4.81 8.41
CA VAL A 55 -4.86 3.65 9.24
C VAL A 55 -5.47 4.10 10.54
N ARG A 56 -4.88 5.14 11.12
CA ARG A 56 -5.29 5.69 12.42
C ARG A 56 -4.97 7.19 12.44
N ALA A 57 -5.87 7.96 13.03
CA ALA A 57 -5.64 9.36 13.34
C ALA A 57 -6.11 9.65 14.76
N GLY A 58 -5.39 10.53 15.46
CA GLY A 58 -5.74 10.95 16.80
C GLY A 58 -5.30 12.38 17.07
N ALA A 59 -6.14 13.18 17.76
CA ALA A 59 -5.81 14.53 18.17
C ALA A 59 -5.21 14.52 19.57
N TYR A 60 -4.17 15.30 19.78
CA TYR A 60 -3.53 15.50 21.07
C TYR A 60 -2.89 16.90 21.17
N ALA A 61 -3.20 17.63 22.21
CA ALA A 61 -2.57 18.92 22.57
C ALA A 61 -2.37 19.87 21.37
N GLY A 62 -3.41 20.09 20.55
CA GLY A 62 -3.34 21.02 19.43
C GLY A 62 -2.72 20.47 18.14
N SER A 63 -2.25 19.23 18.16
CA SER A 63 -1.74 18.51 17.00
C SER A 63 -2.60 17.30 16.65
N ARG A 64 -2.44 16.76 15.46
CA ARG A 64 -3.04 15.50 15.03
C ARG A 64 -1.97 14.57 14.52
N ALA A 65 -1.93 13.38 15.12
CA ALA A 65 -1.05 12.31 14.70
C ALA A 65 -1.76 11.37 13.72
N TYR A 66 -1.05 10.92 12.69
CA TYR A 66 -1.52 9.98 11.68
C TYR A 66 -0.59 8.80 11.59
N ARG A 67 -1.17 7.61 11.55
CA ARG A 67 -0.48 6.42 11.08
C ARG A 67 -0.92 6.10 9.65
N LEU A 68 0.05 6.02 8.76
CA LEU A 68 -0.14 5.81 7.32
C LEU A 68 0.41 4.46 6.91
N VAL A 69 -0.18 3.88 5.88
CA VAL A 69 0.28 2.67 5.21
C VAL A 69 0.24 2.90 3.70
N GLY A 70 1.25 2.43 2.98
CA GLY A 70 1.30 2.50 1.52
C GLY A 70 0.12 1.82 0.85
N GLY A 71 -0.33 2.39 -0.28
CA GLY A 71 -1.51 1.92 -1.03
C GLY A 71 -2.78 2.66 -0.69
N PHE A 72 -3.90 2.15 -1.18
CA PHE A 72 -5.21 2.81 -1.10
C PHE A 72 -6.07 2.32 0.08
N GLY A 73 -5.55 1.43 0.92
CA GLY A 73 -6.20 0.95 2.15
C GLY A 73 -7.15 -0.24 1.94
N GLY A 74 -7.26 -0.74 0.71
CA GLY A 74 -8.16 -1.84 0.35
C GLY A 74 -7.72 -3.21 0.88
N TRP A 75 -6.42 -3.45 0.98
CA TRP A 75 -5.90 -4.77 1.44
C TRP A 75 -6.39 -5.19 2.82
N ARG A 76 -6.88 -4.28 3.64
CA ARG A 76 -7.49 -4.57 4.96
C ARG A 76 -8.96 -4.94 4.90
N ARG A 77 -9.63 -4.69 3.78
CA ARG A 77 -11.05 -5.00 3.60
C ARG A 77 -11.26 -6.51 3.55
N SER A 78 -12.33 -6.96 4.20
CA SER A 78 -12.77 -8.36 4.11
C SER A 78 -13.47 -8.59 2.78
N VAL A 79 -13.15 -9.72 2.16
CA VAL A 79 -13.74 -10.19 0.90
C VAL A 79 -14.36 -11.57 1.10
N ALA A 80 -15.32 -11.91 0.24
CA ALA A 80 -15.92 -13.22 0.24
C ALA A 80 -14.99 -14.29 -0.37
N ALA A 81 -15.23 -15.55 -0.05
CA ALA A 81 -14.62 -16.66 -0.76
C ALA A 81 -15.01 -16.62 -2.24
N ARG A 82 -14.07 -16.95 -3.12
CA ARG A 82 -14.31 -17.03 -4.56
C ARG A 82 -13.51 -18.13 -5.21
N ALA A 83 -14.15 -18.93 -6.04
CA ALA A 83 -13.50 -19.97 -6.83
C ALA A 83 -13.14 -19.44 -8.22
N TYR A 84 -11.99 -19.86 -8.70
CA TYR A 84 -11.47 -19.59 -10.04
C TYR A 84 -11.18 -20.94 -10.70
N ALA A 85 -11.62 -21.12 -11.93
CA ALA A 85 -11.33 -22.31 -12.73
C ALA A 85 -11.05 -21.89 -14.16
N ASN A 86 -9.97 -22.43 -14.73
CA ASN A 86 -9.59 -22.20 -16.12
C ASN A 86 -8.80 -23.39 -16.63
N ALA A 87 -9.28 -24.02 -17.72
CA ALA A 87 -8.59 -25.17 -18.31
C ALA A 87 -7.16 -24.85 -18.77
N ALA A 88 -6.90 -23.61 -19.18
CA ALA A 88 -5.56 -23.11 -19.51
C ALA A 88 -4.71 -22.76 -18.27
N GLY A 89 -5.28 -22.84 -17.10
CA GLY A 89 -4.65 -22.50 -15.83
C GLY A 89 -5.11 -21.18 -15.24
N VAL A 90 -5.18 -21.13 -13.92
CA VAL A 90 -5.44 -19.92 -13.14
C VAL A 90 -4.10 -19.27 -12.84
N LEU A 91 -3.96 -18.01 -13.22
CA LEU A 91 -2.75 -17.21 -12.96
C LEU A 91 -2.94 -16.34 -11.71
N SER A 92 -1.87 -16.15 -10.95
CA SER A 92 -1.85 -15.27 -9.79
C SER A 92 -2.26 -13.84 -10.13
N SER A 93 -1.86 -13.34 -11.31
CA SER A 93 -2.22 -12.01 -11.79
C SER A 93 -3.72 -11.84 -12.01
N MET A 94 -4.43 -12.89 -12.42
CA MET A 94 -5.89 -12.86 -12.56
C MET A 94 -6.57 -12.74 -11.19
N VAL A 95 -6.16 -13.58 -10.23
CA VAL A 95 -6.74 -13.60 -8.88
C VAL A 95 -6.46 -12.30 -8.13
N LEU A 96 -5.21 -11.80 -8.21
CA LEU A 96 -4.80 -10.57 -7.54
C LEU A 96 -5.38 -9.33 -8.21
N GLY A 97 -5.49 -9.30 -9.54
CA GLY A 97 -6.11 -8.22 -10.27
C GLY A 97 -7.60 -8.08 -9.94
N ASP A 98 -8.33 -9.20 -9.94
CA ASP A 98 -9.74 -9.24 -9.55
C ASP A 98 -9.94 -8.81 -8.08
N LEU A 99 -9.08 -9.31 -7.18
CA LEU A 99 -9.09 -8.94 -5.78
C LEU A 99 -8.81 -7.46 -5.56
N ALA A 100 -7.79 -6.91 -6.22
CA ALA A 100 -7.43 -5.50 -6.11
C ALA A 100 -8.57 -4.59 -6.60
N LEU A 101 -9.20 -4.94 -7.72
CA LEU A 101 -10.37 -4.22 -8.23
C LEU A 101 -11.54 -4.22 -7.23
N GLU A 102 -11.82 -5.37 -6.60
CA GLU A 102 -12.89 -5.51 -5.60
C GLU A 102 -12.67 -4.63 -4.37
N VAL A 103 -11.42 -4.47 -3.94
CA VAL A 103 -11.11 -3.69 -2.73
C VAL A 103 -10.63 -2.27 -2.99
N GLY A 104 -10.50 -1.85 -4.25
CA GLY A 104 -10.05 -0.51 -4.63
C GLY A 104 -8.55 -0.30 -4.51
N GLU A 105 -7.77 -1.35 -4.73
CA GLU A 105 -6.30 -1.31 -4.79
C GLU A 105 -5.81 -1.35 -6.24
N GLN A 106 -4.53 -1.04 -6.42
CA GLN A 106 -3.82 -1.23 -7.68
C GLN A 106 -2.72 -2.27 -7.51
N VAL A 107 -2.61 -3.20 -8.46
CA VAL A 107 -1.63 -4.28 -8.41
C VAL A 107 -0.98 -4.51 -9.77
N VAL A 108 0.32 -4.72 -9.74
CA VAL A 108 1.10 -5.27 -10.85
C VAL A 108 1.72 -6.56 -10.36
N ALA A 109 1.41 -7.68 -11.00
CA ALA A 109 1.88 -9.00 -10.59
C ALA A 109 2.55 -9.72 -11.74
N THR A 110 3.73 -10.28 -11.48
CA THR A 110 4.32 -11.28 -12.39
C THR A 110 3.45 -12.53 -12.36
N PRO A 111 2.91 -13.00 -13.51
CA PRO A 111 2.01 -14.15 -13.53
C PRO A 111 2.69 -15.41 -13.02
N GLN A 112 2.06 -16.09 -12.05
CA GLN A 112 2.43 -17.40 -11.55
C GLN A 112 1.29 -18.39 -11.80
N TYR A 113 1.57 -19.62 -12.18
CA TYR A 113 0.56 -20.65 -12.35
C TYR A 113 0.12 -21.21 -11.01
N LEU A 114 -1.18 -21.11 -10.71
CA LEU A 114 -1.79 -21.59 -9.45
C LEU A 114 -2.48 -22.97 -9.58
N GLY A 115 -2.57 -23.50 -10.80
CA GLY A 115 -3.27 -24.76 -11.11
C GLY A 115 -4.47 -24.52 -12.02
N ALA A 116 -5.21 -25.58 -12.34
CA ALA A 116 -6.44 -25.49 -13.13
C ALA A 116 -7.60 -24.87 -12.34
N ALA A 117 -7.52 -24.89 -11.01
CA ALA A 117 -8.49 -24.28 -10.11
C ALA A 117 -7.78 -23.66 -8.90
N TYR A 118 -8.32 -22.58 -8.39
CA TYR A 118 -7.87 -21.91 -7.17
C TYR A 118 -9.09 -21.40 -6.39
N VAL A 119 -9.05 -21.50 -5.07
CA VAL A 119 -10.10 -20.95 -4.20
C VAL A 119 -9.50 -19.91 -3.27
N ARG A 120 -9.95 -18.67 -3.43
CA ARG A 120 -9.68 -17.59 -2.49
C ARG A 120 -10.56 -17.79 -1.25
N THR A 121 -9.96 -17.77 -0.07
CA THR A 121 -10.70 -17.86 1.20
C THR A 121 -11.36 -16.52 1.55
N ALA A 122 -12.46 -16.55 2.30
CA ALA A 122 -13.04 -15.34 2.89
C ALA A 122 -12.10 -14.75 3.96
N GLY A 123 -12.11 -13.44 4.10
CA GLY A 123 -11.32 -12.72 5.10
C GLY A 123 -10.62 -11.49 4.52
N PRO A 124 -9.63 -10.91 5.23
CA PRO A 124 -8.89 -9.77 4.72
C PRO A 124 -8.21 -10.05 3.38
N ALA A 125 -8.35 -9.14 2.42
CA ALA A 125 -7.76 -9.29 1.09
C ALA A 125 -6.24 -9.53 1.13
N SER A 126 -5.55 -8.93 2.11
CA SER A 126 -4.12 -9.15 2.35
C SER A 126 -3.76 -10.60 2.66
N THR A 127 -4.71 -11.42 3.11
CA THR A 127 -4.46 -12.85 3.34
C THR A 127 -4.21 -13.57 2.03
N THR A 128 -5.07 -13.35 1.02
CA THR A 128 -4.87 -13.91 -0.33
C THR A 128 -3.58 -13.41 -0.97
N LEU A 129 -3.29 -12.10 -0.85
CA LEU A 129 -2.03 -11.53 -1.34
C LEU A 129 -0.82 -12.27 -0.76
N ARG A 130 -0.78 -12.48 0.55
CA ARG A 130 0.33 -13.20 1.24
C ARG A 130 0.40 -14.69 0.95
N GLN A 131 -0.73 -15.31 0.58
CA GLN A 131 -0.75 -16.72 0.19
C GLN A 131 -0.21 -16.96 -1.22
N ILE A 132 -0.46 -16.02 -2.13
CA ILE A 132 -0.09 -16.14 -3.54
C ILE A 132 1.31 -15.57 -3.81
N ALA A 133 1.64 -14.41 -3.23
CA ALA A 133 2.87 -13.70 -3.50
C ALA A 133 4.07 -14.34 -2.79
N ALA A 134 5.13 -14.68 -3.52
CA ALA A 134 6.42 -15.03 -2.93
C ALA A 134 7.12 -13.78 -2.37
N SER A 135 6.94 -12.64 -3.04
CA SER A 135 7.40 -11.33 -2.57
C SER A 135 6.44 -10.23 -3.04
N TRP A 136 6.30 -9.17 -2.26
CA TRP A 136 5.51 -8.01 -2.65
C TRP A 136 5.96 -6.76 -1.91
N TYR A 137 5.71 -5.61 -2.50
CA TYR A 137 5.92 -4.30 -1.86
C TYR A 137 4.95 -3.27 -2.45
N VAL A 138 4.73 -2.17 -1.73
CA VAL A 138 3.99 -1.02 -2.26
C VAL A 138 4.99 0.03 -2.72
N ASP A 139 4.88 0.44 -3.98
CA ASP A 139 5.74 1.45 -4.56
C ASP A 139 5.33 2.88 -4.13
N PRO A 140 6.11 3.91 -4.46
CA PRO A 140 5.79 5.29 -4.12
C PRO A 140 4.44 5.77 -4.67
N ALA A 141 3.98 5.26 -5.81
CA ALA A 141 2.69 5.60 -6.40
C ALA A 141 1.50 4.89 -5.72
N GLY A 142 1.75 4.08 -4.69
CA GLY A 142 0.72 3.32 -3.98
C GLY A 142 0.34 2.01 -4.65
N VAL A 143 1.02 1.62 -5.74
CA VAL A 143 0.76 0.38 -6.46
C VAL A 143 1.45 -0.79 -5.77
N THR A 144 0.73 -1.88 -5.55
CA THR A 144 1.28 -3.12 -5.01
C THR A 144 1.97 -3.90 -6.12
N GLN A 145 3.28 -4.08 -5.98
CA GLN A 145 4.13 -4.85 -6.88
C GLN A 145 4.29 -6.26 -6.32
N VAL A 146 3.90 -7.28 -7.09
CA VAL A 146 3.92 -8.69 -6.66
C VAL A 146 4.86 -9.48 -7.55
N ASP A 147 5.87 -10.11 -6.93
CA ASP A 147 6.90 -10.89 -7.61
C ASP A 147 7.61 -10.10 -8.73
N VAL A 148 7.65 -8.78 -8.57
CA VAL A 148 8.34 -7.84 -9.44
C VAL A 148 9.67 -7.47 -8.79
N PRO A 149 10.82 -7.59 -9.48
CA PRO A 149 12.09 -7.15 -8.96
C PRO A 149 12.06 -5.66 -8.60
N ARG A 150 12.46 -5.33 -7.38
CA ARG A 150 12.58 -3.93 -6.98
C ARG A 150 13.78 -3.31 -7.69
N SER A 151 13.53 -2.33 -8.55
CA SER A 151 14.59 -1.52 -9.15
C SER A 151 15.33 -0.80 -8.02
N GLN A 152 16.60 -1.11 -7.85
CA GLN A 152 17.48 -0.31 -7.01
C GLN A 152 17.86 0.93 -7.83
N ALA A 153 17.12 2.02 -7.65
CA ALA A 153 17.65 3.32 -8.07
C ALA A 153 18.97 3.55 -7.31
N PRO A 154 20.08 3.87 -7.98
CA PRO A 154 21.30 4.21 -7.29
C PRO A 154 21.00 5.39 -6.35
N ILE A 155 21.36 5.25 -5.07
CA ILE A 155 21.35 6.36 -4.12
C ILE A 155 22.48 7.27 -4.60
N THR A 156 22.16 8.25 -5.41
CA THR A 156 23.08 9.36 -5.67
C THR A 156 23.08 10.20 -4.41
N SER A 157 24.10 10.00 -3.59
CA SER A 157 24.43 10.96 -2.53
C SER A 157 24.68 12.33 -3.15
N PRO A 158 24.19 13.39 -2.55
CA PRO A 158 24.50 14.77 -2.98
C PRO A 158 25.95 15.09 -2.83
#